data_065d0eed163d2ebecb18e78668aae6f1
#
_entry.id   065d0eed163d2ebecb18e78668aae6f1
#
_cell.length_a   1.000
_cell.length_b   1.000
_cell.length_c   1.000
_cell.angle_alpha   90.00
_cell.angle_beta   90.00
_cell.angle_gamma   90.00
#
_symmetry.space_group_name_H-M   'P 1'
#
loop_
_entity.id
_entity.type
_entity.pdbx_description
1 polymer ?
#
loop_
_entity_poly.entity_id
_entity_poly.type
_entity_poly.pdbx_seq_one_letter_code
_entity_poly.pdbx_strand_id
1 'polypeptide(L)'
;MKAQTELKVLQWNIWQEGTMVPGGYEAIVSEIARLEPDFVTFSEVRNYHQTRFCDRIVTSLREKGKTYYSFYSYDSGLLSKHPITDSTTVFPEKNDHGSIYRMVASVNGQQIAVYTAHLDYLSDAYYNVRGYDGSTWKEIPIPETVQEVLAINDASQRDDAIREFVKAANKDIAEGKMVILGGDFNEPSHLDWTRETKDLYDHNGMIVPWTVPLILDNNGFVDAYRTLYPNVLDYPGFTFPSDNEKISIPKLTWAPKSDERDRIDYIFYYPHPQLELKNAAIFGPKGSIVKSQRVKEISKDLFIEPLDTWPTDHKGVLVTFLLKK
;
A
#
# COMPACT_ATOMS: atom_id res chain seq x y z
N MET A 1 -6.91 -32.91 12.21
CA MET A 1 -6.85 -31.47 11.95
C MET A 1 -6.59 -31.31 10.46
N LYS A 2 -7.40 -30.52 9.73
CA LYS A 2 -7.10 -30.18 8.32
C LYS A 2 -5.80 -29.37 8.30
N ALA A 3 -4.88 -29.66 7.39
CA ALA A 3 -3.64 -28.92 7.28
C ALA A 3 -3.98 -27.46 6.89
N GLN A 4 -3.49 -26.51 7.68
CA GLN A 4 -3.59 -25.07 7.42
C GLN A 4 -2.22 -24.60 6.90
N THR A 5 -2.22 -23.66 5.97
CA THR A 5 -1.00 -23.05 5.44
C THR A 5 -1.07 -21.55 5.70
N GLU A 6 -0.03 -21.00 6.29
CA GLU A 6 0.12 -19.55 6.37
C GLU A 6 0.39 -18.99 4.98
N LEU A 7 -0.25 -17.88 4.67
CA LEU A 7 -0.07 -17.11 3.44
C LEU A 7 0.26 -15.67 3.83
N LYS A 8 1.47 -15.24 3.55
CA LYS A 8 1.96 -13.89 3.85
C LYS A 8 1.88 -13.00 2.61
N VAL A 9 1.28 -11.85 2.75
CA VAL A 9 1.19 -10.83 1.70
C VAL A 9 1.83 -9.54 2.20
N LEU A 10 2.76 -9.00 1.44
CA LEU A 10 3.45 -7.74 1.73
C LEU A 10 3.07 -6.69 0.69
N GLN A 11 2.48 -5.57 1.12
CA GLN A 11 2.41 -4.34 0.33
C GLN A 11 3.56 -3.42 0.70
N TRP A 12 4.25 -2.87 -0.31
CA TRP A 12 5.37 -1.97 -0.05
C TRP A 12 5.61 -0.98 -1.20
N ASN A 13 5.46 0.32 -0.93
CA ASN A 13 6.00 1.35 -1.81
C ASN A 13 7.51 1.40 -1.60
N ILE A 14 8.28 1.24 -2.66
CA ILE A 14 9.73 1.09 -2.64
C ILE A 14 10.49 2.33 -3.12
N TRP A 15 9.81 3.47 -3.14
CA TRP A 15 10.36 4.77 -3.50
C TRP A 15 11.33 4.70 -4.68
N GLN A 16 10.74 4.55 -5.86
CA GLN A 16 11.49 4.46 -7.12
C GLN A 16 12.56 3.36 -7.09
N GLU A 17 12.16 2.14 -6.72
CA GLU A 17 13.04 0.95 -6.66
C GLU A 17 14.19 1.07 -5.66
N GLY A 18 14.02 1.88 -4.59
CA GLY A 18 15.06 2.15 -3.59
C GLY A 18 16.19 3.05 -4.08
N THR A 19 16.07 3.65 -5.27
CA THR A 19 17.13 4.49 -5.86
C THR A 19 17.32 5.80 -5.10
N MET A 20 16.33 6.22 -4.34
CA MET A 20 16.39 7.46 -3.55
C MET A 20 17.23 7.33 -2.29
N VAL A 21 17.59 6.11 -1.88
CA VAL A 21 18.33 5.82 -0.66
C VAL A 21 19.61 5.06 -1.00
N PRO A 22 20.79 5.46 -0.51
CA PRO A 22 22.02 4.69 -0.68
C PRO A 22 21.88 3.26 -0.14
N GLY A 23 22.08 2.25 -0.98
CA GLY A 23 21.89 0.83 -0.63
C GLY A 23 20.43 0.37 -0.57
N GLY A 24 19.48 1.19 -1.10
CA GLY A 24 18.07 0.92 -1.00
C GLY A 24 17.63 -0.36 -1.73
N TYR A 25 18.14 -0.60 -2.94
CA TYR A 25 17.81 -1.81 -3.68
C TYR A 25 18.23 -3.09 -2.93
N GLU A 26 19.46 -3.13 -2.41
CA GLU A 26 20.00 -4.25 -1.63
C GLU A 26 19.21 -4.46 -0.34
N ALA A 27 18.72 -3.38 0.27
CA ALA A 27 17.85 -3.44 1.44
C ALA A 27 16.50 -4.06 1.08
N ILE A 28 15.88 -3.68 -0.04
CA ILE A 28 14.62 -4.29 -0.53
C ILE A 28 14.80 -5.80 -0.70
N VAL A 29 15.84 -6.23 -1.40
CA VAL A 29 16.13 -7.65 -1.62
C VAL A 29 16.34 -8.39 -0.29
N SER A 30 17.08 -7.79 0.64
CA SER A 30 17.39 -8.40 1.94
C SER A 30 16.16 -8.57 2.81
N GLU A 31 15.29 -7.57 2.85
CA GLU A 31 14.05 -7.61 3.63
C GLU A 31 13.05 -8.63 3.07
N ILE A 32 12.89 -8.72 1.75
CA ILE A 32 12.03 -9.74 1.15
C ILE A 32 12.59 -11.13 1.42
N ALA A 33 13.90 -11.32 1.31
CA ALA A 33 14.55 -12.60 1.61
C ALA A 33 14.40 -13.00 3.08
N ARG A 34 14.34 -12.04 4.01
CA ARG A 34 14.12 -12.26 5.45
C ARG A 34 12.67 -12.58 5.79
N LEU A 35 11.74 -11.77 5.29
CA LEU A 35 10.31 -11.90 5.60
C LEU A 35 9.64 -13.09 4.91
N GLU A 36 10.16 -13.45 3.74
CA GLU A 36 9.64 -14.52 2.90
C GLU A 36 8.13 -14.44 2.66
N PRO A 37 7.58 -13.31 2.21
CA PRO A 37 6.16 -13.25 1.87
C PRO A 37 5.85 -14.18 0.69
N ASP A 38 4.65 -14.74 0.68
CA ASP A 38 4.16 -15.54 -0.45
C ASP A 38 3.87 -14.67 -1.66
N PHE A 39 3.33 -13.48 -1.41
CA PHE A 39 3.08 -12.46 -2.42
C PHE A 39 3.61 -11.10 -1.98
N VAL A 40 4.16 -10.36 -2.92
CA VAL A 40 4.56 -8.96 -2.72
C VAL A 40 3.88 -8.10 -3.76
N THR A 41 3.25 -7.03 -3.30
CA THR A 41 2.75 -5.94 -4.15
C THR A 41 3.66 -4.73 -3.96
N PHE A 42 4.17 -4.20 -5.06
CA PHE A 42 5.03 -3.02 -5.06
C PHE A 42 4.33 -1.81 -5.65
N SER A 43 4.64 -0.66 -5.10
CA SER A 43 4.39 0.64 -5.72
C SER A 43 5.73 1.31 -6.05
N GLU A 44 5.75 2.12 -7.12
CA GLU A 44 6.91 2.81 -7.67
C GLU A 44 7.97 1.92 -8.34
N VAL A 45 7.51 0.98 -9.17
CA VAL A 45 8.35 0.22 -10.10
C VAL A 45 8.57 1.06 -11.36
N ARG A 46 9.78 1.49 -11.63
CA ARG A 46 10.12 2.44 -12.72
C ARG A 46 10.92 1.81 -13.86
N ASN A 47 11.39 0.58 -13.70
CA ASN A 47 12.25 -0.12 -14.67
C ASN A 47 13.50 0.69 -15.06
N TYR A 48 14.17 1.30 -14.07
CA TYR A 48 15.37 2.09 -14.27
C TYR A 48 16.53 1.27 -14.85
N HIS A 49 17.52 1.95 -15.39
CA HIS A 49 18.73 1.37 -15.96
C HIS A 49 18.48 0.44 -17.15
N GLN A 50 17.37 0.67 -17.91
CA GLN A 50 16.98 -0.18 -19.04
C GLN A 50 16.79 -1.66 -18.63
N THR A 51 16.43 -1.90 -17.35
CA THR A 51 16.16 -3.23 -16.81
C THR A 51 14.69 -3.38 -16.48
N ARG A 52 14.21 -4.61 -16.35
CA ARG A 52 12.92 -4.92 -15.77
C ARG A 52 13.12 -5.15 -14.28
N PHE A 53 12.61 -4.27 -13.44
CA PHE A 53 12.79 -4.38 -11.99
C PHE A 53 12.37 -5.74 -11.43
N CYS A 54 11.18 -6.22 -11.82
CA CYS A 54 10.68 -7.51 -11.32
C CYS A 54 11.58 -8.69 -11.73
N ASP A 55 12.16 -8.68 -12.93
CA ASP A 55 13.12 -9.72 -13.34
C ASP A 55 14.44 -9.60 -12.56
N ARG A 56 14.91 -8.37 -12.34
CA ARG A 56 16.15 -8.09 -11.59
C ARG A 56 16.01 -8.56 -10.13
N ILE A 57 14.92 -8.21 -9.45
CA ILE A 57 14.73 -8.60 -8.04
C ILE A 57 14.54 -10.10 -7.87
N VAL A 58 13.87 -10.78 -8.80
CA VAL A 58 13.76 -12.26 -8.81
C VAL A 58 15.14 -12.89 -8.93
N THR A 59 16.01 -12.34 -9.78
CA THR A 59 17.39 -12.81 -9.91
C THR A 59 18.19 -12.64 -8.63
N SER A 60 18.15 -11.44 -8.03
CA SER A 60 18.83 -11.15 -6.75
C SER A 60 18.31 -12.00 -5.59
N LEU A 61 17.02 -12.29 -5.54
CA LEU A 61 16.44 -13.18 -4.55
C LEU A 61 16.92 -14.64 -4.75
N ARG A 62 17.06 -15.09 -6.01
CA ARG A 62 17.58 -16.43 -6.32
C ARG A 62 19.03 -16.58 -5.86
N GLU A 63 19.85 -15.54 -5.99
CA GLU A 63 21.23 -15.52 -5.46
C GLU A 63 21.27 -15.67 -3.93
N LYS A 64 20.20 -15.25 -3.24
CA LYS A 64 20.00 -15.48 -1.79
C LYS A 64 19.30 -16.82 -1.48
N GLY A 65 19.14 -17.69 -2.47
CA GLY A 65 18.47 -19.00 -2.28
C GLY A 65 16.95 -18.92 -2.17
N LYS A 66 16.32 -17.82 -2.59
CA LYS A 66 14.87 -17.61 -2.55
C LYS A 66 14.30 -17.66 -3.96
N THR A 67 13.30 -18.51 -4.19
CA THR A 67 12.63 -18.63 -5.50
C THR A 67 11.37 -17.79 -5.51
N TYR A 68 11.29 -16.88 -6.48
CA TYR A 68 10.13 -16.07 -6.77
C TYR A 68 9.86 -16.03 -8.26
N TYR A 69 8.62 -15.74 -8.61
CA TYR A 69 8.13 -15.53 -9.96
C TYR A 69 7.57 -14.13 -10.10
N SER A 70 7.65 -13.57 -11.29
CA SER A 70 7.11 -12.25 -11.62
C SER A 70 6.78 -12.17 -13.10
N PHE A 71 6.26 -11.03 -13.52
CA PHE A 71 6.05 -10.69 -14.92
C PHE A 71 6.32 -9.20 -15.14
N TYR A 72 6.34 -8.76 -16.39
CA TYR A 72 6.59 -7.35 -16.69
C TYR A 72 5.44 -6.48 -16.21
N SER A 73 5.78 -5.42 -15.50
CA SER A 73 4.87 -4.38 -15.04
C SER A 73 5.60 -3.05 -14.94
N TYR A 74 4.88 -1.96 -14.82
CA TYR A 74 5.42 -0.61 -14.65
C TYR A 74 4.59 0.13 -13.62
N ASP A 75 5.23 1.00 -12.85
CA ASP A 75 4.68 1.80 -11.77
C ASP A 75 4.22 0.96 -10.55
N SER A 76 3.51 -0.13 -10.73
CA SER A 76 3.31 -1.16 -9.70
C SER A 76 3.87 -2.51 -10.14
N GLY A 77 4.08 -3.44 -9.20
CA GLY A 77 4.70 -4.73 -9.49
C GLY A 77 4.28 -5.84 -8.53
N LEU A 78 4.51 -7.09 -8.96
CA LEU A 78 4.10 -8.28 -8.23
C LEU A 78 5.23 -9.31 -8.17
N LEU A 79 5.42 -9.93 -7.00
CA LEU A 79 6.19 -11.16 -6.83
C LEU A 79 5.30 -12.26 -6.23
N SER A 80 5.60 -13.49 -6.59
CA SER A 80 4.98 -14.68 -6.04
C SER A 80 6.01 -15.77 -5.75
N LYS A 81 5.92 -16.42 -4.58
CA LYS A 81 6.63 -17.68 -4.33
C LYS A 81 6.07 -18.84 -5.14
N HIS A 82 4.86 -18.71 -5.64
CA HIS A 82 4.15 -19.74 -6.36
C HIS A 82 4.18 -19.45 -7.85
N PRO A 83 4.26 -20.46 -8.73
CA PRO A 83 4.22 -20.22 -10.17
C PRO A 83 2.98 -19.42 -10.59
N ILE A 84 3.20 -18.38 -11.38
CA ILE A 84 2.13 -17.55 -11.92
C ILE A 84 1.51 -18.29 -13.10
N THR A 85 0.20 -18.51 -13.05
CA THR A 85 -0.56 -19.23 -14.09
C THR A 85 -1.25 -18.29 -15.07
N ASP A 86 -1.49 -17.05 -14.66
CA ASP A 86 -2.11 -16.00 -15.48
C ASP A 86 -1.68 -14.62 -15.01
N SER A 87 -1.58 -13.66 -15.91
CA SER A 87 -1.29 -12.26 -15.57
C SER A 87 -1.94 -11.30 -16.57
N THR A 88 -2.40 -10.14 -16.08
CA THR A 88 -3.15 -9.18 -16.87
C THR A 88 -2.92 -7.75 -16.36
N THR A 89 -2.82 -6.79 -17.27
CA THR A 89 -2.94 -5.37 -16.95
C THR A 89 -4.42 -5.03 -16.76
N VAL A 90 -4.77 -4.46 -15.62
CA VAL A 90 -6.15 -4.07 -15.28
C VAL A 90 -6.37 -2.60 -15.56
N PHE A 91 -5.45 -1.77 -15.09
CA PHE A 91 -5.40 -0.34 -15.37
C PHE A 91 -3.98 0.01 -15.80
N PRO A 92 -3.76 0.32 -17.09
CA PRO A 92 -2.43 0.62 -17.60
C PRO A 92 -1.96 1.98 -17.11
N GLU A 93 -0.69 2.07 -16.73
CA GLU A 93 -0.06 3.35 -16.46
C GLU A 93 -0.15 4.26 -17.70
N LYS A 94 -0.53 5.50 -17.49
CA LYS A 94 -0.59 6.53 -18.51
C LYS A 94 -0.31 7.89 -17.89
N ASN A 95 0.74 8.54 -18.36
CA ASN A 95 1.15 9.87 -17.90
C ASN A 95 1.40 9.95 -16.38
N ASP A 96 1.90 8.90 -15.79
CA ASP A 96 2.23 8.78 -14.36
C ASP A 96 1.01 8.90 -13.41
N HIS A 97 -0.17 8.46 -13.87
CA HIS A 97 -1.41 8.45 -13.07
C HIS A 97 -1.73 7.10 -12.44
N GLY A 98 -0.71 6.28 -12.23
CA GLY A 98 -0.86 5.01 -11.54
C GLY A 98 -1.16 3.82 -12.45
N SER A 99 -1.14 2.63 -11.85
CA SER A 99 -1.37 1.37 -12.55
C SER A 99 -1.98 0.30 -11.63
N ILE A 100 -2.68 -0.67 -12.22
CA ILE A 100 -3.13 -1.89 -11.56
C ILE A 100 -2.80 -3.09 -12.43
N TYR A 101 -2.10 -4.06 -11.85
CA TYR A 101 -1.84 -5.37 -12.48
C TYR A 101 -2.44 -6.49 -11.63
N ARG A 102 -2.68 -7.60 -12.28
CA ARG A 102 -3.25 -8.82 -11.71
C ARG A 102 -2.38 -10.01 -12.04
N MET A 103 -2.20 -10.92 -11.10
CA MET A 103 -1.72 -12.27 -11.35
C MET A 103 -2.62 -13.31 -10.69
N VAL A 104 -2.55 -14.54 -11.18
CA VAL A 104 -3.15 -15.70 -10.54
C VAL A 104 -2.05 -16.71 -10.23
N ALA A 105 -2.07 -17.26 -9.03
CA ALA A 105 -1.22 -18.36 -8.63
C ALA A 105 -2.03 -19.45 -7.93
N SER A 106 -1.54 -20.69 -7.98
CA SER A 106 -2.15 -21.80 -7.27
C SER A 106 -1.38 -22.11 -5.99
N VAL A 107 -2.06 -22.06 -4.85
CA VAL A 107 -1.51 -22.44 -3.55
C VAL A 107 -2.31 -23.59 -2.98
N ASN A 108 -1.68 -24.76 -2.83
CA ASN A 108 -2.35 -25.97 -2.36
C ASN A 108 -3.61 -26.36 -3.17
N GLY A 109 -3.59 -26.10 -4.47
CA GLY A 109 -4.70 -26.38 -5.39
C GLY A 109 -5.81 -25.31 -5.40
N GLN A 110 -5.67 -24.26 -4.63
CA GLN A 110 -6.62 -23.13 -4.60
C GLN A 110 -6.08 -21.97 -5.44
N GLN A 111 -6.93 -21.37 -6.25
CA GLN A 111 -6.56 -20.24 -7.09
C GLN A 111 -6.68 -18.93 -6.30
N ILE A 112 -5.62 -18.16 -6.31
CA ILE A 112 -5.56 -16.84 -5.66
C ILE A 112 -5.22 -15.81 -6.73
N ALA A 113 -6.11 -14.83 -6.91
CA ALA A 113 -5.88 -13.66 -7.72
C ALA A 113 -5.33 -12.54 -6.83
N VAL A 114 -4.11 -12.11 -7.11
CA VAL A 114 -3.46 -11.01 -6.39
C VAL A 114 -3.31 -9.83 -7.33
N TYR A 115 -3.76 -8.68 -6.84
CA TYR A 115 -3.70 -7.41 -7.55
C TYR A 115 -2.71 -6.48 -6.84
N THR A 116 -1.93 -5.75 -7.63
CA THR A 116 -1.08 -4.66 -7.15
C THR A 116 -1.59 -3.35 -7.69
N ALA A 117 -1.57 -2.30 -6.87
CA ALA A 117 -1.94 -0.97 -7.26
C ALA A 117 -0.89 0.05 -6.79
N HIS A 118 -0.61 1.01 -7.65
CA HIS A 118 -0.13 2.32 -7.28
C HIS A 118 -1.11 3.30 -7.91
N LEU A 119 -1.84 4.04 -7.09
CA LEU A 119 -2.88 4.93 -7.61
C LEU A 119 -2.35 6.35 -7.82
N ASP A 120 -3.10 7.15 -8.56
CA ASP A 120 -2.73 8.52 -8.93
C ASP A 120 -2.32 9.35 -7.69
N TYR A 121 -1.14 9.97 -7.75
CA TYR A 121 -0.59 10.79 -6.67
C TYR A 121 -0.98 12.28 -6.77
N LEU A 122 -1.69 12.69 -7.85
CA LEU A 122 -2.15 14.05 -8.03
C LEU A 122 -3.55 14.24 -7.43
N SER A 123 -3.89 15.50 -7.18
CA SER A 123 -5.15 15.85 -6.51
C SER A 123 -5.32 15.15 -5.16
N ASP A 124 -4.23 15.08 -4.40
CA ASP A 124 -4.19 14.49 -3.06
C ASP A 124 -4.89 15.41 -2.05
N ALA A 125 -6.23 15.33 -2.02
CA ALA A 125 -7.07 16.25 -1.28
C ALA A 125 -6.86 16.23 0.24
N TYR A 126 -6.28 15.18 0.79
CA TYR A 126 -5.93 15.15 2.21
C TYR A 126 -4.80 16.14 2.57
N TYR A 127 -3.98 16.55 1.59
CA TYR A 127 -3.08 17.70 1.74
C TYR A 127 -3.83 19.02 1.71
N ASN A 128 -4.88 19.16 0.91
CA ASN A 128 -5.69 20.37 0.87
C ASN A 128 -6.32 20.65 2.25
N VAL A 129 -6.79 19.62 2.95
CA VAL A 129 -7.27 19.75 4.33
C VAL A 129 -6.17 20.24 5.30
N ARG A 130 -4.91 20.00 4.98
CA ARG A 130 -3.74 20.46 5.75
C ARG A 130 -3.16 21.80 5.28
N GLY A 131 -3.84 22.46 4.34
CA GLY A 131 -3.44 23.76 3.83
C GLY A 131 -2.38 23.72 2.73
N TYR A 132 -2.26 22.59 2.02
CA TYR A 132 -1.36 22.43 0.88
C TYR A 132 -2.12 21.90 -0.34
N ASP A 133 -1.80 22.43 -1.49
CA ASP A 133 -2.37 21.94 -2.75
C ASP A 133 -1.80 20.55 -3.09
N GLY A 134 -2.64 19.54 -3.20
CA GLY A 134 -2.25 18.15 -3.42
C GLY A 134 -1.74 17.81 -4.83
N SER A 135 -1.42 18.81 -5.64
CA SER A 135 -0.77 18.65 -6.94
C SER A 135 0.48 19.51 -7.08
N THR A 136 0.52 20.66 -6.45
CA THR A 136 1.62 21.64 -6.56
C THR A 136 2.43 21.78 -5.28
N TRP A 137 1.94 21.22 -4.17
CA TRP A 137 2.55 21.27 -2.83
C TRP A 137 2.76 22.68 -2.27
N LYS A 138 2.05 23.65 -2.82
CA LYS A 138 2.06 25.04 -2.34
C LYS A 138 1.05 25.23 -1.23
N GLU A 139 1.36 26.11 -0.29
CA GLU A 139 0.42 26.52 0.75
C GLU A 139 -0.82 27.18 0.13
N ILE A 140 -2.00 26.76 0.57
CA ILE A 140 -3.31 27.25 0.14
C ILE A 140 -4.24 27.39 1.35
N PRO A 141 -5.35 28.15 1.25
CA PRO A 141 -6.43 28.08 2.23
C PRO A 141 -7.00 26.67 2.34
N ILE A 142 -7.34 26.26 3.56
CA ILE A 142 -8.01 24.97 3.81
C ILE A 142 -9.43 25.02 3.21
N PRO A 143 -9.90 23.98 2.49
CA PRO A 143 -11.29 23.88 2.04
C PRO A 143 -12.26 24.04 3.22
N GLU A 144 -13.40 24.68 3.00
CA GLU A 144 -14.38 24.91 4.04
C GLU A 144 -15.32 23.72 4.27
N THR A 145 -15.48 22.88 3.26
CA THR A 145 -16.47 21.80 3.27
C THR A 145 -15.87 20.47 2.80
N VAL A 146 -16.45 19.37 3.29
CA VAL A 146 -16.11 18.01 2.83
C VAL A 146 -16.42 17.83 1.35
N GLN A 147 -17.44 18.49 0.82
CA GLN A 147 -17.80 18.45 -0.60
C GLN A 147 -16.70 19.04 -1.49
N GLU A 148 -16.07 20.14 -1.06
CA GLU A 148 -14.92 20.70 -1.77
C GLU A 148 -13.73 19.74 -1.74
N VAL A 149 -13.45 19.11 -0.60
CA VAL A 149 -12.38 18.11 -0.47
C VAL A 149 -12.63 16.94 -1.42
N LEU A 150 -13.84 16.39 -1.43
CA LEU A 150 -14.18 15.27 -2.32
C LEU A 150 -14.12 15.67 -3.80
N ALA A 151 -14.55 16.88 -4.16
CA ALA A 151 -14.45 17.35 -5.54
C ALA A 151 -12.99 17.47 -6.02
N ILE A 152 -12.06 17.86 -5.14
CA ILE A 152 -10.61 17.84 -5.44
C ILE A 152 -10.13 16.40 -5.57
N ASN A 153 -10.48 15.54 -4.63
CA ASN A 153 -10.08 14.14 -4.60
C ASN A 153 -10.50 13.38 -5.87
N ASP A 154 -11.75 13.56 -6.29
CA ASP A 154 -12.35 12.87 -7.43
C ASP A 154 -11.91 13.44 -8.79
N ALA A 155 -11.09 14.51 -8.79
CA ALA A 155 -10.42 14.99 -10.00
C ALA A 155 -9.21 14.11 -10.40
N SER A 156 -8.76 13.21 -9.53
CA SER A 156 -7.74 12.20 -9.82
C SER A 156 -8.30 11.04 -10.64
N GLN A 157 -7.42 10.12 -11.07
CA GLN A 157 -7.83 8.87 -11.71
C GLN A 157 -7.94 7.68 -10.73
N ARG A 158 -7.87 7.92 -9.42
CA ARG A 158 -7.88 6.85 -8.39
C ARG A 158 -9.16 6.03 -8.40
N ASP A 159 -10.31 6.69 -8.42
CA ASP A 159 -11.61 6.02 -8.41
C ASP A 159 -11.90 5.29 -9.73
N ASP A 160 -11.48 5.84 -10.88
CA ASP A 160 -11.54 5.15 -12.17
C ASP A 160 -10.75 3.85 -12.15
N ALA A 161 -9.51 3.88 -11.66
CA ALA A 161 -8.65 2.71 -11.56
C ALA A 161 -9.26 1.64 -10.65
N ILE A 162 -9.79 2.04 -9.48
CA ILE A 162 -10.40 1.11 -8.54
C ILE A 162 -11.72 0.50 -9.07
N ARG A 163 -12.49 1.25 -9.86
CA ARG A 163 -13.68 0.69 -10.54
C ARG A 163 -13.32 -0.39 -11.55
N GLU A 164 -12.21 -0.20 -12.31
CA GLU A 164 -11.70 -1.25 -13.19
C GLU A 164 -11.19 -2.47 -12.41
N PHE A 165 -10.52 -2.25 -11.26
CA PHE A 165 -10.19 -3.35 -10.35
C PHE A 165 -11.44 -4.13 -9.92
N VAL A 166 -12.48 -3.46 -9.44
CA VAL A 166 -13.73 -4.11 -8.99
C VAL A 166 -14.35 -4.96 -10.10
N LYS A 167 -14.37 -4.46 -11.35
CA LYS A 167 -14.86 -5.22 -12.50
C LYS A 167 -14.04 -6.49 -12.76
N ALA A 168 -12.71 -6.39 -12.69
CA ALA A 168 -11.82 -7.53 -12.89
C ALA A 168 -11.93 -8.54 -11.73
N ALA A 169 -11.95 -8.06 -10.51
CA ALA A 169 -12.05 -8.86 -9.29
C ALA A 169 -13.39 -9.63 -9.22
N ASN A 170 -14.49 -9.02 -9.62
CA ASN A 170 -15.80 -9.68 -9.67
C ASN A 170 -15.82 -10.90 -10.61
N LYS A 171 -15.03 -10.89 -11.69
CA LYS A 171 -14.86 -12.08 -12.57
C LYS A 171 -14.12 -13.18 -11.84
N ASP A 172 -13.02 -12.85 -11.15
CA ASP A 172 -12.25 -13.83 -10.38
C ASP A 172 -13.08 -14.43 -9.24
N ILE A 173 -13.86 -13.61 -8.53
CA ILE A 173 -14.76 -14.04 -7.47
C ILE A 173 -15.82 -15.00 -8.03
N ALA A 174 -16.45 -14.66 -9.17
CA ALA A 174 -17.45 -15.50 -9.83
C ALA A 174 -16.87 -16.85 -10.29
N GLU A 175 -15.59 -16.90 -10.60
CA GLU A 175 -14.84 -18.12 -10.93
C GLU A 175 -14.34 -18.88 -9.70
N GLY A 176 -14.65 -18.43 -8.49
CA GLY A 176 -14.29 -19.06 -7.23
C GLY A 176 -12.85 -18.82 -6.77
N LYS A 177 -12.17 -17.82 -7.32
CA LYS A 177 -10.83 -17.46 -6.87
C LYS A 177 -10.90 -16.59 -5.60
N MET A 178 -9.92 -16.73 -4.74
CA MET A 178 -9.68 -15.80 -3.65
C MET A 178 -9.05 -14.53 -4.22
N VAL A 179 -9.49 -13.36 -3.77
CA VAL A 179 -9.01 -12.07 -4.29
C VAL A 179 -8.34 -11.28 -3.18
N ILE A 180 -7.11 -10.81 -3.45
CA ILE A 180 -6.33 -9.93 -2.58
C ILE A 180 -5.83 -8.76 -3.41
N LEU A 181 -5.95 -7.54 -2.89
CA LEU A 181 -5.43 -6.31 -3.45
C LEU A 181 -4.45 -5.68 -2.46
N GLY A 182 -3.22 -5.44 -2.88
CA GLY A 182 -2.27 -4.59 -2.15
C GLY A 182 -1.91 -3.37 -2.97
N GLY A 183 -1.73 -2.22 -2.34
CA GLY A 183 -1.33 -1.01 -3.07
C GLY A 183 -1.10 0.20 -2.18
N ASP A 184 -0.33 1.13 -2.72
CA ASP A 184 -0.33 2.52 -2.30
C ASP A 184 -1.47 3.22 -3.04
N PHE A 185 -2.45 3.68 -2.30
CA PHE A 185 -3.65 4.29 -2.89
C PHE A 185 -3.52 5.80 -3.03
N ASN A 186 -2.49 6.42 -2.44
CA ASN A 186 -2.37 7.87 -2.37
C ASN A 186 -3.68 8.53 -1.89
N GLU A 187 -4.42 7.83 -1.05
CA GLU A 187 -5.69 8.28 -0.49
C GLU A 187 -5.90 7.62 0.89
N PRO A 188 -6.26 8.40 1.93
CA PRO A 188 -6.59 7.85 3.24
C PRO A 188 -7.87 7.01 3.22
N SER A 189 -8.22 6.40 4.36
CA SER A 189 -9.45 5.64 4.50
C SER A 189 -10.53 6.43 5.24
N HIS A 190 -11.78 6.27 4.80
CA HIS A 190 -12.96 6.73 5.54
C HIS A 190 -13.08 6.07 6.93
N LEU A 191 -12.42 4.93 7.13
CA LEU A 191 -12.32 4.25 8.43
C LEU A 191 -11.29 4.89 9.37
N ASP A 192 -10.44 5.76 8.85
CA ASP A 192 -9.37 6.44 9.60
C ASP A 192 -9.70 7.92 9.86
N TRP A 193 -10.42 8.57 8.95
CA TRP A 193 -10.87 9.97 9.09
C TRP A 193 -12.27 10.02 9.70
N THR A 194 -12.34 9.73 10.99
CA THR A 194 -13.58 9.53 11.74
C THR A 194 -13.85 10.69 12.71
N ARG A 195 -14.94 10.58 13.47
CA ARG A 195 -15.24 11.54 14.55
C ARG A 195 -14.13 11.57 15.60
N GLU A 196 -13.51 10.44 15.87
CA GLU A 196 -12.47 10.30 16.89
C GLU A 196 -11.15 10.96 16.47
N THR A 197 -10.89 11.04 15.17
CA THR A 197 -9.62 11.56 14.62
C THR A 197 -9.73 12.93 13.98
N LYS A 198 -10.93 13.49 13.83
CA LYS A 198 -11.16 14.76 13.11
C LYS A 198 -10.35 15.97 13.62
N ASP A 199 -9.99 15.96 14.90
CA ASP A 199 -9.20 17.04 15.55
C ASP A 199 -7.73 16.62 15.78
N LEU A 200 -7.30 15.47 15.22
CA LEU A 200 -5.95 14.93 15.27
C LEU A 200 -5.31 15.02 13.89
N TYR A 201 -3.97 14.87 13.82
CA TYR A 201 -3.20 14.74 12.58
C TYR A 201 -3.49 15.83 11.55
N ASP A 202 -3.82 17.02 12.04
CA ASP A 202 -4.23 18.19 11.23
C ASP A 202 -5.37 17.86 10.25
N HIS A 203 -6.34 16.99 10.64
CA HIS A 203 -7.58 16.76 9.90
C HIS A 203 -8.55 17.96 9.94
N ASN A 204 -8.25 18.99 10.77
CA ASN A 204 -8.94 20.26 10.82
C ASN A 204 -10.48 20.16 10.97
N GLY A 205 -10.93 19.23 11.81
CA GLY A 205 -12.36 18.99 12.11
C GLY A 205 -13.11 18.20 11.06
N MET A 206 -12.46 17.77 9.97
CA MET A 206 -13.11 17.09 8.87
C MET A 206 -13.25 15.58 9.10
N ILE A 207 -14.41 15.06 8.69
CA ILE A 207 -14.71 13.62 8.60
C ILE A 207 -14.98 13.37 7.13
N VAL A 208 -14.02 12.75 6.43
CA VAL A 208 -14.07 12.61 4.97
C VAL A 208 -14.36 11.15 4.59
N PRO A 209 -15.44 10.88 3.84
CA PRO A 209 -15.73 9.56 3.30
C PRO A 209 -14.91 9.31 2.02
N TRP A 210 -13.60 9.10 2.18
CA TRP A 210 -12.64 8.92 1.09
C TRP A 210 -13.10 7.89 0.07
N THR A 211 -13.03 8.25 -1.20
CA THR A 211 -13.76 7.61 -2.31
C THR A 211 -13.28 6.19 -2.59
N VAL A 212 -11.96 5.96 -2.68
CA VAL A 212 -11.41 4.66 -3.08
C VAL A 212 -11.68 3.57 -2.04
N PRO A 213 -11.33 3.74 -0.75
CA PRO A 213 -11.65 2.72 0.25
C PRO A 213 -13.16 2.52 0.43
N LEU A 214 -13.97 3.57 0.25
CA LEU A 214 -15.43 3.45 0.31
C LEU A 214 -16.00 2.66 -0.87
N ILE A 215 -15.46 2.81 -2.08
CA ILE A 215 -15.83 1.96 -3.23
C ILE A 215 -15.53 0.49 -2.93
N LEU A 216 -14.37 0.19 -2.37
CA LEU A 216 -13.98 -1.18 -2.02
C LEU A 216 -14.92 -1.77 -0.96
N ASP A 217 -15.19 -1.05 0.12
CA ASP A 217 -16.12 -1.47 1.18
C ASP A 217 -17.52 -1.73 0.64
N ASN A 218 -18.07 -0.83 -0.16
CA ASN A 218 -19.37 -0.97 -0.81
C ASN A 218 -19.47 -2.17 -1.78
N ASN A 219 -18.33 -2.70 -2.24
CA ASN A 219 -18.25 -3.88 -3.09
C ASN A 219 -17.82 -5.15 -2.32
N GLY A 220 -17.85 -5.11 -0.99
CA GLY A 220 -17.60 -6.26 -0.12
C GLY A 220 -16.14 -6.61 0.11
N PHE A 221 -15.20 -5.75 -0.30
CA PHE A 221 -13.80 -5.90 0.05
C PHE A 221 -13.56 -5.40 1.47
N VAL A 222 -12.64 -6.04 2.16
CA VAL A 222 -12.36 -5.80 3.58
C VAL A 222 -10.92 -5.32 3.75
N ASP A 223 -10.73 -4.23 4.46
CA ASP A 223 -9.42 -3.73 4.89
C ASP A 223 -8.86 -4.66 5.97
N ALA A 224 -7.80 -5.38 5.64
CA ALA A 224 -7.22 -6.38 6.54
C ALA A 224 -6.68 -5.78 7.83
N TYR A 225 -6.00 -4.62 7.73
CA TYR A 225 -5.42 -3.97 8.92
C TYR A 225 -6.53 -3.47 9.86
N ARG A 226 -7.49 -2.70 9.33
CA ARG A 226 -8.54 -2.08 10.14
C ARG A 226 -9.53 -3.10 10.70
N THR A 227 -9.70 -4.26 10.06
CA THR A 227 -10.49 -5.38 10.60
C THR A 227 -9.89 -5.94 11.90
N LEU A 228 -8.58 -6.08 11.96
CA LEU A 228 -7.89 -6.58 13.17
C LEU A 228 -7.74 -5.50 14.24
N TYR A 229 -7.60 -4.26 13.83
CA TYR A 229 -7.33 -3.12 14.70
C TYR A 229 -8.35 -1.99 14.50
N PRO A 230 -9.61 -2.19 14.93
CA PRO A 230 -10.69 -1.22 14.67
C PRO A 230 -10.55 0.09 15.45
N ASN A 231 -9.76 0.13 16.52
CA ASN A 231 -9.53 1.35 17.30
C ASN A 231 -8.44 2.20 16.64
N VAL A 232 -8.82 3.23 15.91
CA VAL A 232 -7.93 4.11 15.17
C VAL A 232 -7.00 4.96 16.05
N LEU A 233 -7.38 5.19 17.31
CA LEU A 233 -6.55 5.96 18.24
C LEU A 233 -5.38 5.13 18.79
N ASP A 234 -5.63 3.86 19.08
CA ASP A 234 -4.62 2.92 19.55
C ASP A 234 -3.75 2.38 18.42
N TYR A 235 -4.34 2.18 17.24
CA TYR A 235 -3.74 1.57 16.05
C TYR A 235 -3.95 2.45 14.81
N PRO A 236 -3.34 3.64 14.71
CA PRO A 236 -3.49 4.49 13.53
C PRO A 236 -2.99 3.81 12.24
N GLY A 237 -1.94 3.00 12.33
CA GLY A 237 -1.42 2.23 11.21
C GLY A 237 -0.73 3.07 10.15
N PHE A 238 -0.17 4.22 10.51
CA PHE A 238 0.44 5.14 9.55
C PHE A 238 1.51 4.47 8.69
N THR A 239 1.36 4.64 7.39
CA THR A 239 2.35 4.15 6.43
C THR A 239 3.16 5.27 5.79
N PHE A 240 2.67 6.51 5.80
CA PHE A 240 3.36 7.69 5.25
C PHE A 240 3.23 8.90 6.19
N PRO A 241 4.25 9.78 6.28
CA PRO A 241 5.62 9.55 5.83
C PRO A 241 6.40 8.71 6.86
N SER A 242 7.25 7.81 6.36
CA SER A 242 8.19 7.06 7.19
C SER A 242 9.41 7.92 7.50
N ASP A 243 9.95 7.79 8.70
CA ASP A 243 11.30 8.28 8.95
C ASP A 243 12.33 7.45 8.18
N ASN A 244 13.39 8.12 7.71
CA ASN A 244 14.53 7.52 7.07
C ASN A 244 15.78 8.30 7.48
N GLU A 245 16.62 7.71 8.34
CA GLU A 245 17.77 8.39 8.91
C GLU A 245 18.83 8.80 7.87
N LYS A 246 18.85 8.11 6.70
CA LYS A 246 19.81 8.41 5.61
C LYS A 246 19.36 9.57 4.73
N ILE A 247 18.12 10.04 4.90
CA ILE A 247 17.52 11.06 4.04
C ILE A 247 17.24 12.32 4.86
N SER A 248 17.48 13.48 4.26
CA SER A 248 17.16 14.77 4.90
C SER A 248 15.65 14.98 4.99
N ILE A 249 15.19 15.53 6.10
CA ILE A 249 13.77 15.77 6.38
C ILE A 249 13.01 16.45 5.22
N PRO A 250 13.55 17.50 4.56
CA PRO A 250 12.83 18.15 3.45
C PRO A 250 12.52 17.25 2.26
N LYS A 251 13.13 16.05 2.16
CA LYS A 251 12.83 15.06 1.14
C LYS A 251 11.81 14.01 1.61
N LEU A 252 11.43 14.04 2.88
CA LEU A 252 10.51 13.09 3.52
C LEU A 252 9.17 13.74 3.87
N THR A 253 8.91 14.96 3.46
CA THR A 253 7.69 15.70 3.79
C THR A 253 7.25 16.57 2.60
N TRP A 254 5.96 16.56 2.32
CA TRP A 254 5.31 17.40 1.32
C TRP A 254 4.56 18.58 1.95
N ALA A 255 4.14 18.41 3.21
CA ALA A 255 3.45 19.45 4.00
C ALA A 255 4.26 19.80 5.27
N PRO A 256 5.41 20.49 5.14
CA PRO A 256 6.42 20.61 6.21
C PRO A 256 5.94 21.31 7.49
N LYS A 257 4.82 22.02 7.47
CA LYS A 257 4.23 22.67 8.65
C LYS A 257 3.09 21.86 9.29
N SER A 258 2.71 20.74 8.67
CA SER A 258 1.57 19.92 9.08
C SER A 258 1.97 18.55 9.61
N ASP A 259 1.08 17.93 10.36
CA ASP A 259 1.12 16.50 10.63
C ASP A 259 0.45 15.78 9.45
N GLU A 260 1.26 15.30 8.51
CA GLU A 260 0.80 14.67 7.27
C GLU A 260 0.70 13.15 7.37
N ARG A 261 0.85 12.60 8.58
CA ARG A 261 0.75 11.15 8.78
C ARG A 261 -0.60 10.62 8.39
N ASP A 262 -0.58 9.64 7.50
CA ASP A 262 -1.76 8.89 7.07
C ASP A 262 -1.42 7.43 6.77
N ARG A 263 -2.43 6.60 6.73
CA ARG A 263 -2.37 5.26 6.21
C ARG A 263 -2.89 5.30 4.78
N ILE A 264 -1.97 5.12 3.81
CA ILE A 264 -2.26 5.15 2.37
C ILE A 264 -1.84 3.87 1.65
N ASP A 265 -1.10 2.99 2.33
CA ASP A 265 -0.74 1.65 1.86
C ASP A 265 -1.68 0.62 2.50
N TYR A 266 -2.26 -0.25 1.68
CA TYR A 266 -3.32 -1.16 2.12
C TYR A 266 -3.13 -2.57 1.59
N ILE A 267 -3.72 -3.53 2.34
CA ILE A 267 -4.07 -4.84 1.84
C ILE A 267 -5.57 -5.03 2.09
N PHE A 268 -6.33 -5.09 0.99
CA PHE A 268 -7.74 -5.47 0.98
C PHE A 268 -7.89 -6.90 0.49
N TYR A 269 -8.93 -7.57 0.92
CA TYR A 269 -9.28 -8.90 0.42
C TYR A 269 -10.79 -9.06 0.31
N TYR A 270 -11.23 -9.98 -0.53
CA TYR A 270 -12.62 -10.38 -0.58
C TYR A 270 -12.82 -11.58 0.37
N PRO A 271 -13.78 -11.53 1.33
CA PRO A 271 -14.01 -12.62 2.27
C PRO A 271 -14.28 -13.95 1.56
N HIS A 272 -13.56 -14.99 1.96
CA HIS A 272 -13.71 -16.33 1.41
C HIS A 272 -13.66 -17.36 2.54
N PRO A 273 -14.49 -18.44 2.53
CA PRO A 273 -14.56 -19.42 3.62
C PRO A 273 -13.23 -20.10 3.95
N GLN A 274 -12.35 -20.22 2.95
CA GLN A 274 -11.04 -20.85 3.09
C GLN A 274 -9.89 -19.87 3.34
N LEU A 275 -10.15 -18.56 3.37
CA LEU A 275 -9.15 -17.52 3.63
C LEU A 275 -9.48 -16.82 4.96
N GLU A 276 -8.75 -17.16 6.00
CA GLU A 276 -8.94 -16.56 7.33
C GLU A 276 -7.86 -15.51 7.61
N LEU A 277 -8.27 -14.26 7.86
CA LEU A 277 -7.36 -13.22 8.28
C LEU A 277 -6.81 -13.52 9.69
N LYS A 278 -5.49 -13.52 9.86
CA LYS A 278 -4.83 -13.93 11.10
C LYS A 278 -4.08 -12.83 11.80
N ASN A 279 -3.27 -12.09 11.05
CA ASN A 279 -2.41 -11.04 11.60
C ASN A 279 -2.13 -9.96 10.57
N ALA A 280 -1.87 -8.75 11.05
CA ALA A 280 -1.35 -7.65 10.26
C ALA A 280 -0.32 -6.87 11.08
N ALA A 281 0.72 -6.37 10.42
CA ALA A 281 1.75 -5.55 11.04
C ALA A 281 2.20 -4.46 10.08
N ILE A 282 2.63 -3.35 10.63
CA ILE A 282 3.30 -2.28 9.89
C ILE A 282 4.77 -2.69 9.72
N PHE A 283 5.22 -2.78 8.49
CA PHE A 283 6.61 -3.09 8.17
C PHE A 283 7.40 -1.81 7.92
N GLY A 284 8.34 -1.52 8.80
CA GLY A 284 9.17 -0.31 8.73
C GLY A 284 9.60 0.20 10.09
N PRO A 285 10.32 1.33 10.11
CA PRO A 285 10.76 1.96 11.35
C PRO A 285 9.58 2.53 12.14
N LYS A 286 9.73 2.63 13.46
CA LYS A 286 8.77 3.30 14.35
C LYS A 286 8.81 4.83 14.26
N GLY A 287 9.59 5.37 13.33
CA GLY A 287 9.72 6.80 13.12
C GLY A 287 8.80 7.30 12.01
N SER A 288 8.38 8.55 12.14
CA SER A 288 7.65 9.33 11.13
C SER A 288 8.16 10.76 11.10
N ILE A 289 7.73 11.54 10.12
CA ILE A 289 8.00 12.98 10.05
C ILE A 289 6.72 13.74 10.40
N VAL A 290 6.80 14.63 11.38
CA VAL A 290 5.69 15.49 11.79
C VAL A 290 6.19 16.91 11.90
N LYS A 291 5.60 17.84 11.14
CA LYS A 291 5.97 19.27 11.17
C LYS A 291 7.48 19.48 11.04
N SER A 292 8.07 18.82 10.04
CA SER A 292 9.52 18.81 9.78
C SER A 292 10.39 18.32 10.95
N GLN A 293 9.86 17.45 11.78
CA GLN A 293 10.61 16.83 12.88
C GLN A 293 10.49 15.31 12.84
N ARG A 294 11.58 14.60 13.14
CA ARG A 294 11.55 13.16 13.35
C ARG A 294 10.84 12.87 14.66
N VAL A 295 9.82 12.05 14.60
CA VAL A 295 9.07 11.62 15.79
C VAL A 295 9.02 10.10 15.84
N LYS A 296 9.01 9.56 17.05
CA LYS A 296 8.79 8.13 17.25
C LYS A 296 7.30 7.87 17.48
N GLU A 297 6.75 6.90 16.76
CA GLU A 297 5.37 6.47 17.00
C GLU A 297 5.24 5.82 18.38
N ILE A 298 4.19 6.22 19.09
CA ILE A 298 3.86 5.70 20.44
C ILE A 298 2.56 4.89 20.44
N SER A 299 2.03 4.60 19.25
CA SER A 299 0.83 3.79 19.06
C SER A 299 1.03 2.34 19.53
N LYS A 300 -0.07 1.58 19.56
CA LYS A 300 -0.04 0.13 19.83
C LYS A 300 0.17 -0.70 18.58
N ASP A 301 0.41 -0.06 17.42
CA ASP A 301 0.68 -0.76 16.17
C ASP A 301 1.80 -1.79 16.32
N LEU A 302 1.60 -2.95 15.71
CA LEU A 302 2.65 -3.96 15.65
C LEU A 302 3.62 -3.59 14.52
N PHE A 303 4.86 -3.29 14.88
CA PHE A 303 5.92 -2.98 13.95
C PHE A 303 6.84 -4.18 13.70
N ILE A 304 7.14 -4.43 12.44
CA ILE A 304 8.27 -5.27 12.01
C ILE A 304 9.36 -4.31 11.56
N GLU A 305 10.31 -4.04 12.45
CA GLU A 305 11.38 -3.09 12.18
C GLU A 305 12.40 -3.68 11.16
N PRO A 306 13.00 -2.85 10.29
CA PRO A 306 14.01 -3.30 9.34
C PRO A 306 15.28 -3.76 10.05
N LEU A 307 16.07 -4.61 9.37
CA LEU A 307 17.36 -5.08 9.91
C LEU A 307 18.42 -3.98 9.91
N ASP A 308 18.44 -3.14 8.90
CA ASP A 308 19.47 -2.12 8.71
C ASP A 308 18.88 -0.93 7.94
N THR A 309 19.30 -0.71 6.70
CA THR A 309 18.86 0.41 5.87
C THR A 309 17.37 0.32 5.55
N TRP A 310 16.61 1.38 5.83
CA TRP A 310 15.25 1.52 5.34
C TRP A 310 15.31 2.14 3.93
N PRO A 311 14.72 1.50 2.89
CA PRO A 311 14.95 1.90 1.51
C PRO A 311 13.96 2.94 0.96
N THR A 312 12.99 3.41 1.75
CA THR A 312 11.84 4.17 1.26
C THR A 312 11.38 5.23 2.26
N ASP A 313 10.50 6.11 1.83
CA ASP A 313 9.76 7.09 2.63
C ASP A 313 8.36 6.60 3.07
N HIS A 314 7.98 5.38 2.67
CA HIS A 314 6.79 4.68 3.15
C HIS A 314 7.12 3.60 4.16
N LYS A 315 6.15 3.18 4.96
CA LYS A 315 6.13 1.88 5.64
C LYS A 315 5.24 0.93 4.84
N GLY A 316 5.58 -0.35 4.86
CA GLY A 316 4.77 -1.39 4.25
C GLY A 316 3.73 -1.96 5.21
N VAL A 317 2.87 -2.83 4.68
CA VAL A 317 1.90 -3.60 5.44
C VAL A 317 2.11 -5.08 5.16
N LEU A 318 2.36 -5.87 6.20
CA LEU A 318 2.47 -7.33 6.11
C LEU A 318 1.22 -7.97 6.73
N VAL A 319 0.47 -8.72 5.93
CA VAL A 319 -0.72 -9.45 6.38
C VAL A 319 -0.48 -10.94 6.27
N THR A 320 -0.90 -11.67 7.29
CA THR A 320 -0.89 -13.14 7.31
C THR A 320 -2.32 -13.66 7.29
N PHE A 321 -2.60 -14.51 6.33
CA PHE A 321 -3.83 -15.30 6.27
C PHE A 321 -3.54 -16.76 6.59
N LEU A 322 -4.56 -17.49 7.04
CA LEU A 322 -4.56 -18.95 7.06
C LEU A 322 -5.42 -19.47 5.91
N LEU A 323 -4.79 -20.26 5.04
CA LEU A 323 -5.43 -20.95 3.96
C LEU A 323 -5.89 -22.33 4.49
N LYS A 324 -7.21 -22.53 4.53
CA LYS A 324 -7.85 -23.79 4.97
C LYS A 324 -8.02 -24.71 3.77
N LYS A 325 -7.77 -26.00 3.98
CA LYS A 325 -8.07 -27.03 2.97
C LYS A 325 -9.54 -27.40 2.96
#